data_71b0c220dbfd25e1a133d3792618921c
#
_entry.id   71b0c220dbfd25e1a133d3792618921c
#
_cell.length_a   1.000
_cell.length_b   1.000
_cell.length_c   1.000
_cell.angle_alpha   90.00
_cell.angle_beta   90.00
_cell.angle_gamma   90.00
#
_symmetry.space_group_name_H-M   'P 1'
#
loop_
_entity.id
_entity.type
_entity.pdbx_description
1 polymer ?
#
loop_
_entity_poly.entity_id
_entity_poly.type
_entity_poly.pdbx_seq_one_letter_code
_entity_poly.pdbx_strand_id
1 'polypeptide(L)'
;MTWVEVPSGLVSGQELTRPADRLVRVITMKARIDGTMTTVKGRVLVVDDDVALAEMLGIVLRAEGFEAIHCADGAKAIAVFRDSRPDLVLLDLMLPGRDGIDVCRAIRAESGVPIVMLTAKNDTIDVVVGLESGADDYVVKPFKPKELIARVRARLRHNEEAGPQNLAIGDLTIDVAGHTVKRDGQPISLTPLEFDLLVALARKPWQVFTRDVLLADVWGYRHAADTRLVNVHVQRLRSKIEKDPENPLIVITVRGVGYKAGPP
;
A
#
# COMPACT_ATOMS: atom_id res chain seq x y z
N MET A 1 -1.13 -6.44 -31.37
CA MET A 1 -1.08 -6.06 -29.94
C MET A 1 -0.51 -7.25 -29.20
N THR A 2 0.75 -7.15 -28.84
CA THR A 2 1.51 -8.31 -28.36
C THR A 2 1.69 -8.21 -26.86
N TRP A 3 1.15 -9.16 -26.16
CA TRP A 3 1.50 -9.45 -24.77
C TRP A 3 2.92 -9.99 -24.76
N VAL A 4 3.76 -9.48 -23.86
CA VAL A 4 5.13 -9.97 -23.74
C VAL A 4 5.11 -11.27 -22.95
N GLU A 5 5.31 -12.40 -23.64
CA GLU A 5 5.71 -13.65 -23.01
C GLU A 5 7.14 -13.51 -22.46
N VAL A 6 7.33 -13.90 -21.22
CA VAL A 6 8.63 -13.85 -20.55
C VAL A 6 9.48 -15.03 -21.03
N PRO A 7 10.65 -14.79 -21.64
CA PRO A 7 11.57 -15.89 -21.96
C PRO A 7 12.26 -16.39 -20.68
N SER A 8 12.19 -17.69 -20.46
CA SER A 8 13.01 -18.41 -19.48
C SER A 8 14.47 -18.40 -19.89
N GLY A 9 15.29 -17.61 -19.21
CA GLY A 9 16.74 -17.57 -19.39
C GLY A 9 17.44 -17.39 -18.07
N LEU A 10 18.12 -18.46 -17.62
CA LEU A 10 18.99 -18.51 -16.45
C LEU A 10 20.08 -17.43 -16.50
N VAL A 11 20.26 -16.70 -15.39
CA VAL A 11 21.59 -16.17 -15.01
C VAL A 11 21.78 -16.40 -13.51
N SER A 12 22.87 -17.09 -13.25
CA SER A 12 23.39 -17.55 -11.96
C SER A 12 23.70 -16.44 -10.98
N GLY A 13 23.46 -16.77 -9.72
CA GLY A 13 23.93 -16.31 -8.43
C GLY A 13 24.81 -15.07 -8.32
N GLN A 14 24.32 -14.18 -7.43
CA GLN A 14 25.16 -13.60 -6.36
C GLN A 14 24.21 -13.09 -5.24
N GLU A 15 24.47 -13.57 -4.04
CA GLU A 15 23.90 -13.07 -2.78
C GLU A 15 24.29 -11.60 -2.61
N LEU A 16 23.30 -10.73 -2.36
CA LEU A 16 23.52 -9.43 -1.74
C LEU A 16 22.47 -9.23 -0.64
N THR A 17 22.88 -9.63 0.55
CA THR A 17 22.27 -9.31 1.83
C THR A 17 22.75 -7.94 2.30
N ARG A 18 21.93 -6.89 2.15
CA ARG A 18 21.95 -5.69 3.02
C ARG A 18 20.60 -4.96 2.93
N PRO A 19 19.96 -4.61 4.07
CA PRO A 19 18.69 -3.87 4.09
C PRO A 19 18.78 -2.44 3.57
N ALA A 20 19.98 -1.87 3.48
CA ALA A 20 20.21 -0.49 3.05
C ALA A 20 20.03 -0.24 1.54
N ASP A 21 20.06 -1.28 0.71
CA ASP A 21 19.93 -1.12 -0.76
C ASP A 21 18.47 -1.00 -1.25
N ARG A 22 17.47 -1.08 -0.36
CA ARG A 22 16.06 -0.86 -0.70
C ARG A 22 15.67 0.62 -0.82
N LEU A 23 16.47 1.52 -0.29
CA LEU A 23 16.16 2.96 -0.16
C LEU A 23 16.57 3.82 -1.35
N VAL A 24 17.29 3.28 -2.33
CA VAL A 24 17.72 4.04 -3.53
C VAL A 24 17.30 3.29 -4.80
N ARG A 25 16.06 2.80 -4.86
CA ARG A 25 15.46 2.39 -6.12
C ARG A 25 14.26 3.27 -6.46
N VAL A 26 14.51 4.56 -6.70
CA VAL A 26 13.87 5.18 -7.87
C VAL A 26 14.45 4.43 -9.06
N ILE A 27 13.90 3.25 -9.32
CA ILE A 27 14.31 2.45 -10.47
C ILE A 27 13.79 3.19 -11.69
N THR A 28 14.65 4.01 -12.25
CA THR A 28 14.52 4.45 -13.63
C THR A 28 14.69 3.22 -14.52
N MET A 29 13.70 2.36 -14.56
CA MET A 29 13.63 1.31 -15.55
C MET A 29 13.22 1.95 -16.86
N LYS A 30 14.16 2.08 -17.78
CA LYS A 30 13.92 2.56 -19.15
C LYS A 30 13.29 1.42 -19.94
N ALA A 31 11.97 1.42 -20.11
CA ALA A 31 11.30 0.56 -21.05
C ALA A 31 11.30 1.22 -22.44
N ARG A 32 11.64 0.46 -23.48
CA ARG A 32 11.62 0.94 -24.86
C ARG A 32 10.24 0.69 -25.44
N ILE A 33 9.41 1.72 -25.49
CA ILE A 33 8.14 1.72 -26.22
C ILE A 33 8.30 2.77 -27.33
N ASP A 34 8.21 2.37 -28.59
CA ASP A 34 8.29 3.23 -29.79
C ASP A 34 9.49 4.20 -29.84
N GLY A 35 10.69 3.74 -29.45
CA GLY A 35 11.92 4.51 -29.64
C GLY A 35 12.14 5.65 -28.64
N THR A 36 11.19 5.99 -27.78
CA THR A 36 11.31 7.01 -26.74
C THR A 36 11.60 6.34 -25.40
N MET A 37 12.65 6.79 -24.70
CA MET A 37 12.98 6.28 -23.37
C MET A 37 12.04 6.91 -22.34
N THR A 38 10.96 6.23 -22.00
CA THR A 38 10.02 6.68 -20.97
C THR A 38 10.43 6.13 -19.60
N THR A 39 10.58 7.00 -18.62
CA THR A 39 10.83 6.60 -17.24
C THR A 39 9.56 5.96 -16.68
N VAL A 40 9.60 4.67 -16.36
CA VAL A 40 8.49 3.95 -15.72
C VAL A 40 8.39 4.39 -14.26
N LYS A 41 7.22 4.91 -13.87
CA LYS A 41 6.96 5.39 -12.50
C LYS A 41 6.76 4.28 -11.47
N GLY A 42 6.55 3.05 -11.94
CA GLY A 42 6.32 1.87 -11.11
C GLY A 42 5.53 0.80 -11.85
N ARG A 43 5.51 -0.40 -11.31
CA ARG A 43 4.76 -1.56 -11.79
C ARG A 43 3.49 -1.78 -11.00
N VAL A 44 2.37 -1.95 -11.69
CA VAL A 44 1.06 -2.21 -11.07
C VAL A 44 0.58 -3.57 -11.56
N LEU A 45 0.40 -4.50 -10.61
CA LEU A 45 -0.23 -5.78 -10.88
C LEU A 45 -1.74 -5.63 -10.75
N VAL A 46 -2.47 -5.95 -11.81
CA VAL A 46 -3.94 -5.99 -11.85
C VAL A 46 -4.37 -7.46 -11.81
N VAL A 47 -5.01 -7.86 -10.72
CA VAL A 47 -5.58 -9.21 -10.54
C VAL A 47 -7.09 -9.08 -10.63
N ASP A 48 -7.65 -9.42 -11.80
CA ASP A 48 -9.08 -9.27 -12.09
C ASP A 48 -9.41 -10.19 -13.27
N ASP A 49 -10.48 -10.96 -13.20
CA ASP A 49 -10.90 -11.88 -14.26
C ASP A 49 -11.69 -11.19 -15.39
N ASP A 50 -12.17 -9.98 -15.17
CA ASP A 50 -12.77 -9.13 -16.21
C ASP A 50 -11.66 -8.60 -17.14
N VAL A 51 -11.47 -9.27 -18.27
CA VAL A 51 -10.46 -8.92 -19.29
C VAL A 51 -10.68 -7.51 -19.83
N ALA A 52 -11.94 -7.08 -20.02
CA ALA A 52 -12.24 -5.75 -20.56
C ALA A 52 -11.85 -4.65 -19.57
N LEU A 53 -12.14 -4.86 -18.28
CA LEU A 53 -11.72 -3.97 -17.20
C LEU A 53 -10.18 -3.93 -17.11
N ALA A 54 -9.52 -5.09 -17.15
CA ALA A 54 -8.06 -5.17 -17.07
C ALA A 54 -7.37 -4.46 -18.26
N GLU A 55 -7.90 -4.62 -19.47
CA GLU A 55 -7.41 -3.90 -20.66
C GLU A 55 -7.57 -2.38 -20.51
N MET A 56 -8.74 -1.92 -20.09
CA MET A 56 -9.01 -0.51 -19.82
C MET A 56 -8.04 0.05 -18.77
N LEU A 57 -7.85 -0.66 -17.66
CA LEU A 57 -6.89 -0.28 -16.62
C LEU A 57 -5.46 -0.25 -17.15
N GLY A 58 -5.09 -1.24 -17.96
CA GLY A 58 -3.78 -1.29 -18.59
C GLY A 58 -3.50 -0.07 -19.49
N ILE A 59 -4.50 0.40 -20.26
CA ILE A 59 -4.38 1.61 -21.09
C ILE A 59 -4.19 2.85 -20.20
N VAL A 60 -5.03 2.99 -19.18
CA VAL A 60 -5.02 4.17 -18.31
C VAL A 60 -3.72 4.23 -17.47
N LEU A 61 -3.28 3.11 -16.91
CA LEU A 61 -2.04 3.04 -16.14
C LEU A 61 -0.82 3.37 -17.00
N ARG A 62 -0.73 2.83 -18.22
CA ARG A 62 0.36 3.14 -19.15
C ARG A 62 0.37 4.60 -19.59
N ALA A 63 -0.80 5.19 -19.85
CA ALA A 63 -0.92 6.62 -20.13
C ALA A 63 -0.38 7.51 -19.01
N GLU A 64 -0.42 7.02 -17.77
CA GLU A 64 0.12 7.68 -16.58
C GLU A 64 1.60 7.38 -16.31
N GLY A 65 2.22 6.53 -17.14
CA GLY A 65 3.62 6.15 -17.04
C GLY A 65 3.90 4.95 -16.13
N PHE A 66 2.88 4.16 -15.79
CA PHE A 66 3.04 2.90 -15.06
C PHE A 66 3.14 1.71 -16.00
N GLU A 67 3.90 0.69 -15.61
CA GLU A 67 3.83 -0.63 -16.22
C GLU A 67 2.65 -1.39 -15.62
N ALA A 68 1.75 -1.89 -16.47
CA ALA A 68 0.60 -2.68 -16.03
C ALA A 68 0.80 -4.16 -16.39
N ILE A 69 0.69 -5.02 -15.38
CA ILE A 69 0.79 -6.48 -15.49
C ILE A 69 -0.59 -7.04 -15.12
N HIS A 70 -1.11 -7.96 -15.92
CA HIS A 70 -2.44 -8.55 -15.70
C HIS A 70 -2.36 -10.03 -15.30
N CYS A 71 -3.18 -10.42 -14.34
CA CYS A 71 -3.42 -11.80 -13.95
C CYS A 71 -4.92 -12.03 -13.77
N ALA A 72 -5.52 -12.90 -14.61
CA ALA A 72 -6.96 -13.19 -14.57
C ALA A 72 -7.35 -14.32 -13.59
N ASP A 73 -6.39 -14.95 -12.94
CA ASP A 73 -6.61 -16.18 -12.14
C ASP A 73 -6.02 -16.01 -10.75
N GLY A 74 -6.88 -16.01 -9.71
CA GLY A 74 -6.48 -15.89 -8.32
C GLY A 74 -5.51 -17.00 -7.86
N ALA A 75 -5.57 -18.20 -8.45
CA ALA A 75 -4.66 -19.28 -8.14
C ALA A 75 -3.21 -19.00 -8.62
N LYS A 76 -3.06 -18.20 -9.67
CA LYS A 76 -1.75 -17.80 -10.24
C LYS A 76 -1.24 -16.48 -9.68
N ALA A 77 -2.10 -15.70 -9.01
CA ALA A 77 -1.78 -14.35 -8.58
C ALA A 77 -0.50 -14.25 -7.75
N ILE A 78 -0.26 -15.18 -6.83
CA ILE A 78 0.94 -15.18 -5.97
C ILE A 78 2.21 -15.45 -6.78
N ALA A 79 2.18 -16.37 -7.74
CA ALA A 79 3.34 -16.63 -8.60
C ALA A 79 3.66 -15.40 -9.45
N VAL A 80 2.64 -14.81 -10.09
CA VAL A 80 2.80 -13.58 -10.90
C VAL A 80 3.31 -12.41 -10.04
N PHE A 81 2.81 -12.28 -8.80
CA PHE A 81 3.27 -11.26 -7.85
C PHE A 81 4.78 -11.40 -7.57
N ARG A 82 5.24 -12.61 -7.27
CA ARG A 82 6.65 -12.87 -6.96
C ARG A 82 7.57 -12.62 -8.15
N ASP A 83 7.13 -13.04 -9.35
CA ASP A 83 7.91 -12.90 -10.59
C ASP A 83 7.97 -11.43 -11.04
N SER A 84 6.85 -10.74 -11.02
CA SER A 84 6.76 -9.35 -11.51
C SER A 84 7.27 -8.31 -10.51
N ARG A 85 7.28 -8.63 -9.20
CA ARG A 85 7.68 -7.71 -8.13
C ARG A 85 7.03 -6.33 -8.28
N PRO A 86 5.70 -6.23 -8.25
CA PRO A 86 5.01 -4.96 -8.46
C PRO A 86 5.23 -4.00 -7.29
N ASP A 87 5.08 -2.71 -7.58
CA ASP A 87 5.11 -1.66 -6.58
C ASP A 87 3.72 -1.39 -5.96
N LEU A 88 2.66 -1.88 -6.63
CA LEU A 88 1.28 -1.81 -6.16
C LEU A 88 0.45 -2.95 -6.78
N VAL A 89 -0.52 -3.45 -6.02
CA VAL A 89 -1.49 -4.46 -6.49
C VAL A 89 -2.90 -3.87 -6.49
N LEU A 90 -3.59 -3.98 -7.62
CA LEU A 90 -5.04 -3.83 -7.74
C LEU A 90 -5.64 -5.23 -7.73
N LEU A 91 -6.54 -5.52 -6.80
CA LEU A 91 -6.99 -6.88 -6.53
C LEU A 91 -8.50 -6.96 -6.47
N ASP A 92 -9.12 -7.69 -7.39
CA ASP A 92 -10.54 -8.02 -7.26
C ASP A 92 -10.79 -8.99 -6.10
N LEU A 93 -11.90 -8.80 -5.42
CA LEU A 93 -12.35 -9.73 -4.38
C LEU A 93 -12.89 -11.03 -4.98
N MET A 94 -13.62 -10.94 -6.08
CA MET A 94 -14.32 -12.09 -6.68
C MET A 94 -13.52 -12.65 -7.85
N LEU A 95 -12.56 -13.51 -7.56
CA LEU A 95 -11.69 -14.13 -8.56
C LEU A 95 -12.03 -15.62 -8.74
N PRO A 96 -11.89 -16.17 -9.95
CA PRO A 96 -11.91 -17.60 -10.14
C PRO A 96 -10.68 -18.26 -9.52
N GLY A 97 -10.85 -19.48 -9.03
CA GLY A 97 -9.77 -20.34 -8.51
C GLY A 97 -9.38 -20.04 -7.08
N ARG A 98 -9.20 -18.79 -6.69
CA ARG A 98 -8.86 -18.38 -5.32
C ARG A 98 -9.44 -17.02 -4.99
N ASP A 99 -10.12 -16.93 -3.82
CA ASP A 99 -10.71 -15.69 -3.33
C ASP A 99 -9.66 -14.57 -3.20
N GLY A 100 -10.02 -13.35 -3.60
CA GLY A 100 -9.15 -12.18 -3.49
C GLY A 100 -8.71 -11.88 -2.06
N ILE A 101 -9.53 -12.19 -1.05
CA ILE A 101 -9.17 -12.07 0.36
C ILE A 101 -7.99 -13.00 0.70
N ASP A 102 -8.01 -14.25 0.21
CA ASP A 102 -6.92 -15.19 0.44
C ASP A 102 -5.66 -14.83 -0.33
N VAL A 103 -5.80 -14.24 -1.53
CA VAL A 103 -4.68 -13.67 -2.29
C VAL A 103 -4.06 -12.51 -1.51
N CYS A 104 -4.90 -11.60 -0.98
CA CYS A 104 -4.45 -10.46 -0.17
C CYS A 104 -3.65 -10.92 1.06
N ARG A 105 -4.19 -11.86 1.83
CA ARG A 105 -3.50 -12.42 3.02
C ARG A 105 -2.16 -13.05 2.65
N ALA A 106 -2.11 -13.79 1.55
CA ALA A 106 -0.87 -14.43 1.10
C ALA A 106 0.19 -13.41 0.68
N ILE A 107 -0.17 -12.36 -0.07
CA ILE A 107 0.75 -11.28 -0.42
C ILE A 107 1.21 -10.56 0.85
N ARG A 108 0.30 -10.25 1.76
CA ARG A 108 0.62 -9.51 2.99
C ARG A 108 1.54 -10.29 3.94
N ALA A 109 1.48 -11.61 3.94
CA ALA A 109 2.37 -12.46 4.73
C ALA A 109 3.84 -12.35 4.29
N GLU A 110 4.12 -11.97 3.03
CA GLU A 110 5.48 -11.90 2.48
C GLU A 110 5.92 -10.50 2.06
N SER A 111 4.99 -9.53 1.98
CA SER A 111 5.30 -8.19 1.47
C SER A 111 4.45 -7.08 2.08
N GLY A 112 5.08 -5.91 2.26
CA GLY A 112 4.40 -4.66 2.60
C GLY A 112 3.86 -3.88 1.39
N VAL A 113 3.89 -4.43 0.18
CA VAL A 113 3.42 -3.75 -1.03
C VAL A 113 1.99 -3.20 -0.86
N PRO A 114 1.69 -1.97 -1.31
CA PRO A 114 0.33 -1.44 -1.27
C PRO A 114 -0.65 -2.30 -2.05
N ILE A 115 -1.79 -2.64 -1.43
CA ILE A 115 -2.88 -3.41 -2.03
C ILE A 115 -4.15 -2.56 -2.02
N VAL A 116 -4.72 -2.30 -3.18
CA VAL A 116 -6.01 -1.63 -3.37
C VAL A 116 -7.02 -2.67 -3.86
N MET A 117 -8.03 -2.95 -3.06
CA MET A 117 -9.09 -3.87 -3.47
C MET A 117 -10.09 -3.23 -4.41
N LEU A 118 -10.49 -3.97 -5.45
CA LEU A 118 -11.59 -3.63 -6.34
C LEU A 118 -12.79 -4.50 -5.92
N THR A 119 -13.92 -3.89 -5.58
CA THR A 119 -15.08 -4.63 -5.08
C THR A 119 -16.36 -4.20 -5.79
N ALA A 120 -17.21 -5.16 -6.13
CA ALA A 120 -18.55 -4.89 -6.65
C ALA A 120 -19.57 -4.54 -5.55
N LYS A 121 -19.21 -4.73 -4.27
CA LYS A 121 -20.15 -4.65 -3.17
C LYS A 121 -19.91 -3.44 -2.29
N ASN A 122 -20.98 -2.68 -2.05
CA ASN A 122 -21.04 -1.64 -1.02
C ASN A 122 -21.34 -2.21 0.38
N ASP A 123 -21.34 -3.53 0.55
CA ASP A 123 -21.63 -4.11 1.86
C ASP A 123 -20.49 -3.78 2.82
N THR A 124 -20.87 -3.18 3.93
CA THR A 124 -19.97 -2.76 4.98
C THR A 124 -19.08 -3.90 5.49
N ILE A 125 -19.62 -5.13 5.51
CA ILE A 125 -18.93 -6.32 6.01
C ILE A 125 -17.80 -6.70 5.07
N ASP A 126 -18.06 -6.78 3.75
CA ASP A 126 -17.04 -7.16 2.75
C ASP A 126 -15.87 -6.17 2.71
N VAL A 127 -16.17 -4.87 2.86
CA VAL A 127 -15.14 -3.83 2.94
C VAL A 127 -14.26 -4.00 4.18
N VAL A 128 -14.87 -4.21 5.34
CA VAL A 128 -14.12 -4.39 6.61
C VAL A 128 -13.28 -5.66 6.53
N VAL A 129 -13.84 -6.78 6.10
CA VAL A 129 -13.11 -8.05 5.95
C VAL A 129 -11.95 -7.91 4.97
N GLY A 130 -12.16 -7.22 3.84
CA GLY A 130 -11.10 -6.93 2.88
C GLY A 130 -9.97 -6.11 3.48
N LEU A 131 -10.30 -5.06 4.21
CA LEU A 131 -9.31 -4.25 4.92
C LEU A 131 -8.60 -5.06 6.01
N GLU A 132 -9.33 -5.82 6.84
CA GLU A 132 -8.74 -6.66 7.89
C GLU A 132 -7.85 -7.77 7.34
N SER A 133 -8.08 -8.21 6.10
CA SER A 133 -7.22 -9.19 5.42
C SER A 133 -5.84 -8.65 5.02
N GLY A 134 -5.63 -7.33 5.11
CA GLY A 134 -4.34 -6.71 4.82
C GLY A 134 -4.35 -5.66 3.71
N ALA A 135 -5.49 -5.35 3.08
CA ALA A 135 -5.57 -4.28 2.08
C ALA A 135 -5.33 -2.90 2.71
N ASP A 136 -4.76 -2.01 1.91
CA ASP A 136 -4.46 -0.63 2.32
C ASP A 136 -5.60 0.32 1.93
N ASP A 137 -6.40 -0.06 0.93
CA ASP A 137 -7.49 0.73 0.39
C ASP A 137 -8.47 -0.14 -0.37
N TYR A 138 -9.62 0.43 -0.74
CA TYR A 138 -10.59 -0.22 -1.61
C TYR A 138 -11.27 0.77 -2.55
N VAL A 139 -11.76 0.26 -3.69
CA VAL A 139 -12.52 1.01 -4.69
C VAL A 139 -13.73 0.19 -5.10
N VAL A 140 -14.89 0.81 -5.04
CA VAL A 140 -16.16 0.15 -5.40
C VAL A 140 -16.40 0.24 -6.90
N LYS A 141 -16.66 -0.89 -7.54
CA LYS A 141 -17.11 -0.98 -8.94
C LYS A 141 -18.59 -0.61 -9.06
N PRO A 142 -19.02 0.20 -10.06
CA PRO A 142 -18.19 0.84 -11.08
C PRO A 142 -17.50 2.10 -10.57
N PHE A 143 -16.23 2.29 -10.92
CA PHE A 143 -15.43 3.44 -10.52
C PHE A 143 -15.01 4.29 -11.74
N LYS A 144 -14.65 5.54 -11.46
CA LYS A 144 -14.07 6.41 -12.49
C LYS A 144 -12.57 6.14 -12.61
N PRO A 145 -12.01 5.91 -13.82
CA PRO A 145 -10.57 5.67 -13.98
C PRO A 145 -9.68 6.75 -13.31
N LYS A 146 -10.08 8.01 -13.38
CA LYS A 146 -9.37 9.12 -12.73
C LYS A 146 -9.30 8.98 -11.21
N GLU A 147 -10.33 8.43 -10.58
CA GLU A 147 -10.36 8.19 -9.14
C GLU A 147 -9.35 7.09 -8.77
N LEU A 148 -9.38 5.96 -9.48
CA LEU A 148 -8.45 4.87 -9.25
C LEU A 148 -7.00 5.32 -9.42
N ILE A 149 -6.70 6.07 -10.50
CA ILE A 149 -5.35 6.60 -10.73
C ILE A 149 -4.90 7.55 -9.62
N ALA A 150 -5.80 8.37 -9.10
CA ALA A 150 -5.47 9.23 -7.95
C ALA A 150 -5.06 8.41 -6.72
N ARG A 151 -5.75 7.28 -6.45
CA ARG A 151 -5.43 6.35 -5.37
C ARG A 151 -4.10 5.63 -5.61
N VAL A 152 -3.86 5.13 -6.84
CA VAL A 152 -2.58 4.51 -7.22
C VAL A 152 -1.42 5.49 -7.01
N ARG A 153 -1.57 6.72 -7.48
CA ARG A 153 -0.53 7.77 -7.28
C ARG A 153 -0.32 8.11 -5.80
N ALA A 154 -1.38 8.13 -5.02
CA ALA A 154 -1.28 8.41 -3.59
C ALA A 154 -0.50 7.31 -2.85
N ARG A 155 -0.72 6.04 -3.23
CA ARG A 155 -0.03 4.88 -2.62
C ARG A 155 1.43 4.74 -3.07
N LEU A 156 1.77 5.22 -4.27
CA LEU A 156 3.13 5.17 -4.82
C LEU A 156 3.95 6.44 -4.55
N ARG A 157 3.34 7.49 -3.98
CA ARG A 157 4.09 8.68 -3.54
C ARG A 157 4.90 8.35 -2.30
N HIS A 158 6.20 8.52 -2.39
CA HIS A 158 7.05 8.68 -1.23
C HIS A 158 6.97 10.15 -0.82
N ASN A 159 6.40 10.43 0.34
CA ASN A 159 6.33 11.80 0.85
C ASN A 159 7.74 12.25 1.29
N GLU A 160 8.44 12.98 0.43
CA GLU A 160 9.59 13.81 0.83
C GLU A 160 9.08 15.07 1.52
N GLU A 161 8.38 14.94 2.64
CA GLU A 161 7.95 16.09 3.40
C GLU A 161 9.12 16.66 4.23
N ALA A 162 9.35 17.96 4.09
CA ALA A 162 10.28 18.69 4.93
C ALA A 162 9.80 18.65 6.39
N GLY A 163 10.60 18.07 7.28
CA GLY A 163 10.28 17.96 8.71
C GLY A 163 11.40 17.22 9.44
N PRO A 164 11.30 17.05 10.76
CA PRO A 164 12.26 16.26 11.51
C PRO A 164 12.38 14.87 10.93
N GLN A 165 13.62 14.45 10.67
CA GLN A 165 13.91 13.14 10.09
C GLN A 165 13.93 12.04 11.16
N ASN A 166 14.12 12.40 12.42
CA ASN A 166 14.06 11.50 13.57
C ASN A 166 12.94 11.95 14.50
N LEU A 167 11.99 11.04 14.76
CA LEU A 167 10.89 11.27 15.67
C LEU A 167 10.93 10.23 16.79
N ALA A 168 10.36 10.60 17.93
CA ALA A 168 10.14 9.68 19.04
C ALA A 168 8.69 9.78 19.52
N ILE A 169 8.14 8.65 19.95
CA ILE A 169 6.81 8.57 20.54
C ILE A 169 6.77 7.36 21.49
N GLY A 170 6.55 7.62 22.78
CA GLY A 170 6.68 6.60 23.81
C GLY A 170 8.08 5.98 23.79
N ASP A 171 8.17 4.66 23.64
CA ASP A 171 9.41 3.89 23.55
C ASP A 171 9.86 3.61 22.10
N LEU A 172 9.24 4.28 21.11
CA LEU A 172 9.58 4.11 19.70
C LEU A 172 10.52 5.20 19.21
N THR A 173 11.49 4.80 18.39
CA THR A 173 12.31 5.69 17.56
C THR A 173 11.96 5.50 16.09
N ILE A 174 11.70 6.59 15.37
CA ILE A 174 11.26 6.60 13.98
C ILE A 174 12.28 7.37 13.18
N ASP A 175 12.93 6.70 12.23
CA ASP A 175 13.76 7.33 11.21
C ASP A 175 12.91 7.52 9.95
N VAL A 176 12.52 8.75 9.71
CA VAL A 176 11.62 9.10 8.58
C VAL A 176 12.34 8.92 7.25
N ALA A 177 13.60 9.36 7.15
CA ALA A 177 14.40 9.22 5.92
C ALA A 177 14.74 7.75 5.64
N GLY A 178 15.11 7.00 6.67
CA GLY A 178 15.40 5.57 6.58
C GLY A 178 14.16 4.68 6.53
N HIS A 179 12.96 5.26 6.65
CA HIS A 179 11.67 4.55 6.66
C HIS A 179 11.64 3.37 7.65
N THR A 180 12.21 3.59 8.84
CA THR A 180 12.35 2.55 9.87
C THR A 180 11.77 2.96 11.21
N VAL A 181 11.19 1.99 11.90
CA VAL A 181 10.70 2.12 13.29
C VAL A 181 11.39 1.10 14.15
N LYS A 182 11.84 1.50 15.33
CA LYS A 182 12.52 0.61 16.29
C LYS A 182 11.96 0.81 17.68
N ARG A 183 11.96 -0.26 18.47
CA ARG A 183 11.79 -0.27 19.92
C ARG A 183 13.02 -0.92 20.55
N ASP A 184 13.66 -0.25 21.48
CA ASP A 184 14.88 -0.74 22.14
C ASP A 184 15.94 -1.24 21.14
N GLY A 185 16.07 -0.53 20.00
CA GLY A 185 16.97 -0.90 18.90
C GLY A 185 16.46 -2.02 17.98
N GLN A 186 15.40 -2.71 18.32
CA GLN A 186 14.83 -3.78 17.51
C GLN A 186 13.85 -3.22 16.47
N PRO A 187 13.97 -3.62 15.18
CA PRO A 187 13.11 -3.11 14.14
C PRO A 187 11.66 -3.66 14.25
N ILE A 188 10.69 -2.78 14.00
CA ILE A 188 9.28 -3.14 13.87
C ILE A 188 8.89 -3.05 12.40
N SER A 189 8.36 -4.14 11.84
CA SER A 189 7.96 -4.19 10.44
C SER A 189 6.57 -3.57 10.25
N LEU A 190 6.52 -2.41 9.60
CA LEU A 190 5.29 -1.73 9.21
C LEU A 190 5.14 -1.77 7.68
N THR A 191 3.89 -1.76 7.20
CA THR A 191 3.63 -1.43 5.79
C THR A 191 3.89 0.06 5.56
N PRO A 192 4.11 0.51 4.31
CA PRO A 192 4.29 1.93 4.02
C PRO A 192 3.16 2.80 4.60
N LEU A 193 1.92 2.35 4.48
CA LEU A 193 0.76 3.10 4.99
C LEU A 193 0.71 3.17 6.52
N GLU A 194 1.05 2.08 7.21
CA GLU A 194 1.14 2.07 8.68
C GLU A 194 2.27 3.00 9.16
N PHE A 195 3.37 3.03 8.43
CA PHE A 195 4.47 3.94 8.70
C PHE A 195 4.05 5.40 8.50
N ASP A 196 3.40 5.74 7.38
CA ASP A 196 2.91 7.09 7.09
C ASP A 196 1.90 7.56 8.15
N LEU A 197 0.99 6.67 8.59
CA LEU A 197 0.04 6.97 9.66
C LEU A 197 0.74 7.26 10.99
N LEU A 198 1.75 6.46 11.36
CA LEU A 198 2.53 6.68 12.56
C LEU A 198 3.30 8.01 12.48
N VAL A 199 3.95 8.31 11.35
CA VAL A 199 4.69 9.56 11.13
C VAL A 199 3.75 10.77 11.19
N ALA A 200 2.57 10.70 10.57
CA ALA A 200 1.60 11.78 10.60
C ALA A 200 1.20 12.15 12.05
N LEU A 201 0.98 11.14 12.89
CA LEU A 201 0.67 11.34 14.30
C LEU A 201 1.90 11.84 15.10
N ALA A 202 3.08 11.23 14.90
CA ALA A 202 4.30 11.52 15.63
C ALA A 202 4.88 12.92 15.35
N ARG A 203 4.65 13.47 14.17
CA ARG A 203 5.10 14.84 13.81
C ARG A 203 4.45 15.93 14.63
N LYS A 204 3.26 15.67 15.18
CA LYS A 204 2.49 16.64 15.97
C LYS A 204 1.95 15.94 17.23
N PRO A 205 2.83 15.57 18.17
CA PRO A 205 2.43 14.90 19.40
C PRO A 205 1.42 15.79 20.14
N TRP A 206 0.44 15.16 20.79
CA TRP A 206 -0.67 15.79 21.49
C TRP A 206 -1.76 16.45 20.60
N GLN A 207 -1.51 16.71 19.30
CA GLN A 207 -2.56 17.16 18.40
C GLN A 207 -3.57 16.03 18.19
N VAL A 208 -4.85 16.36 18.32
CA VAL A 208 -5.93 15.44 17.94
C VAL A 208 -6.20 15.60 16.46
N PHE A 209 -6.14 14.50 15.73
CA PHE A 209 -6.48 14.42 14.31
C PHE A 209 -7.86 13.79 14.19
N THR A 210 -8.76 14.45 13.44
CA THR A 210 -10.01 13.81 13.05
C THR A 210 -9.72 12.72 12.01
N ARG A 211 -10.67 11.80 11.83
CA ARG A 211 -10.53 10.75 10.81
C ARG A 211 -10.42 11.31 9.40
N ASP A 212 -11.17 12.39 9.12
CA ASP A 212 -11.12 13.06 7.81
C ASP A 212 -9.75 13.70 7.55
N VAL A 213 -9.15 14.32 8.57
CA VAL A 213 -7.80 14.88 8.46
C VAL A 213 -6.78 13.77 8.20
N LEU A 214 -6.86 12.65 8.93
CA LEU A 214 -5.97 11.51 8.67
C LEU A 214 -6.17 10.92 7.28
N LEU A 215 -7.41 10.82 6.80
CA LEU A 215 -7.68 10.39 5.43
C LEU A 215 -7.07 11.33 4.39
N ALA A 216 -7.13 12.64 4.61
CA ALA A 216 -6.53 13.61 3.72
C ALA A 216 -5.00 13.53 3.73
N ASP A 217 -4.39 13.47 4.93
CA ASP A 217 -2.94 13.54 5.11
C ASP A 217 -2.25 12.24 4.69
N VAL A 218 -2.81 11.08 5.07
CA VAL A 218 -2.19 9.77 4.87
C VAL A 218 -2.66 9.09 3.58
N TRP A 219 -3.97 9.17 3.26
CA TRP A 219 -4.52 8.57 2.03
C TRP A 219 -4.57 9.53 0.84
N GLY A 220 -4.43 10.84 1.08
CA GLY A 220 -4.52 11.85 0.04
C GLY A 220 -5.97 12.12 -0.43
N TYR A 221 -6.97 11.77 0.35
CA TYR A 221 -8.37 11.94 0.00
C TYR A 221 -8.87 13.34 0.38
N ARG A 222 -9.24 14.14 -0.63
CA ARG A 222 -9.75 15.51 -0.43
C ARG A 222 -11.26 15.62 -0.30
N HIS A 223 -12.01 14.53 -0.51
CA HIS A 223 -13.46 14.49 -0.45
C HIS A 223 -13.92 13.31 0.38
N ALA A 224 -15.19 13.32 0.82
CA ALA A 224 -15.78 12.34 1.71
C ALA A 224 -15.40 10.89 1.29
N ALA A 225 -14.52 10.30 2.05
CA ALA A 225 -14.10 8.91 1.92
C ALA A 225 -14.56 8.15 3.17
N ASP A 226 -14.49 6.83 3.09
CA ASP A 226 -14.92 6.00 4.22
C ASP A 226 -13.93 6.07 5.38
N THR A 227 -14.34 6.70 6.46
CA THR A 227 -13.52 6.84 7.68
C THR A 227 -13.22 5.51 8.39
N ARG A 228 -13.88 4.41 8.00
CA ARG A 228 -13.59 3.05 8.49
C ARG A 228 -12.16 2.63 8.18
N LEU A 229 -11.60 3.08 7.03
CA LEU A 229 -10.19 2.88 6.67
C LEU A 229 -9.26 3.25 7.82
N VAL A 230 -9.44 4.44 8.40
CA VAL A 230 -8.60 4.92 9.49
C VAL A 230 -8.69 4.00 10.71
N ASN A 231 -9.90 3.56 11.07
CA ASN A 231 -10.08 2.72 12.25
C ASN A 231 -9.37 1.37 12.10
N VAL A 232 -9.52 0.71 10.94
CA VAL A 232 -8.86 -0.58 10.67
C VAL A 232 -7.35 -0.43 10.68
N HIS A 233 -6.81 0.60 10.03
CA HIS A 233 -5.36 0.81 10.00
C HIS A 233 -4.78 1.22 11.36
N VAL A 234 -5.52 1.97 12.18
CA VAL A 234 -5.10 2.25 13.56
C VAL A 234 -5.05 0.96 14.37
N GLN A 235 -6.02 0.06 14.24
CA GLN A 235 -5.98 -1.23 14.95
C GLN A 235 -4.81 -2.11 14.48
N ARG A 236 -4.56 -2.18 13.18
CA ARG A 236 -3.40 -2.91 12.63
C ARG A 236 -2.08 -2.30 13.09
N LEU A 237 -1.96 -0.98 13.10
CA LEU A 237 -0.79 -0.29 13.61
C LEU A 237 -0.57 -0.62 15.09
N ARG A 238 -1.62 -0.50 15.92
CA ARG A 238 -1.57 -0.82 17.35
C ARG A 238 -1.10 -2.26 17.61
N SER A 239 -1.61 -3.24 16.86
CA SER A 239 -1.21 -4.64 17.02
C SER A 239 0.29 -4.87 16.82
N LYS A 240 0.98 -3.96 16.13
CA LYS A 240 2.43 -4.03 15.87
C LYS A 240 3.27 -3.17 16.82
N ILE A 241 2.74 -2.02 17.25
CA ILE A 241 3.52 -1.03 18.00
C ILE A 241 3.11 -0.87 19.46
N GLU A 242 1.94 -1.30 19.87
CA GLU A 242 1.55 -1.23 21.30
C GLU A 242 2.04 -2.49 22.04
N LYS A 243 2.36 -2.35 23.32
CA LYS A 243 2.59 -3.49 24.22
C LYS A 243 1.28 -4.18 24.57
N ASP A 244 0.24 -3.38 24.74
CA ASP A 244 -1.14 -3.81 24.95
C ASP A 244 -2.06 -3.04 23.99
N PRO A 245 -2.48 -3.64 22.87
CA PRO A 245 -3.35 -2.99 21.89
C PRO A 245 -4.74 -2.56 22.44
N GLU A 246 -5.21 -3.22 23.50
CA GLU A 246 -6.50 -2.88 24.14
C GLU A 246 -6.39 -1.64 25.04
N ASN A 247 -5.20 -1.37 25.58
CA ASN A 247 -4.87 -0.21 26.38
C ASN A 247 -3.75 0.63 25.74
N PRO A 248 -3.99 1.22 24.56
CA PRO A 248 -2.94 1.85 23.76
C PRO A 248 -2.41 3.12 24.41
N LEU A 249 -1.08 3.26 24.42
CA LEU A 249 -0.36 4.42 24.94
C LEU A 249 0.32 5.25 23.84
N ILE A 250 0.61 4.65 22.70
CA ILE A 250 1.30 5.29 21.57
C ILE A 250 0.30 5.96 20.64
N VAL A 251 -0.76 5.24 20.21
CA VAL A 251 -1.84 5.80 19.39
C VAL A 251 -3.13 5.83 20.21
N ILE A 252 -3.44 6.98 20.77
CA ILE A 252 -4.56 7.17 21.70
C ILE A 252 -5.84 7.54 20.96
N THR A 253 -6.96 6.88 21.32
CA THR A 253 -8.29 7.28 20.84
C THR A 253 -8.84 8.46 21.63
N VAL A 254 -9.25 9.51 20.94
CA VAL A 254 -10.06 10.60 21.49
C VAL A 254 -11.51 10.36 21.08
N ARG A 255 -12.31 9.88 22.03
CA ARG A 255 -13.70 9.47 21.77
C ARG A 255 -14.51 10.57 21.10
N GLY A 256 -15.26 10.23 20.06
CA GLY A 256 -16.08 11.17 19.29
C GLY A 256 -15.29 12.09 18.33
N VAL A 257 -13.96 12.14 18.41
CA VAL A 257 -13.12 13.04 17.59
C VAL A 257 -12.23 12.27 16.62
N GLY A 258 -11.30 11.47 17.15
CA GLY A 258 -10.31 10.79 16.29
C GLY A 258 -9.17 10.19 17.08
N TYR A 259 -7.93 10.47 16.65
CA TYR A 259 -6.73 9.88 17.22
C TYR A 259 -5.65 10.93 17.49
N LYS A 260 -4.77 10.64 18.43
CA LYS A 260 -3.57 11.43 18.70
C LYS A 260 -2.40 10.52 19.06
N ALA A 261 -1.19 11.05 18.92
CA ALA A 261 -0.02 10.43 19.51
C ALA A 261 -0.04 10.54 21.04
N GLY A 262 0.54 9.56 21.71
CA GLY A 262 0.90 9.63 23.11
C GLY A 262 2.07 10.58 23.36
N PRO A 263 2.59 10.64 24.60
CA PRO A 263 3.76 11.45 24.91
C PRO A 263 4.99 10.99 24.10
N PRO A 264 5.87 11.94 23.70
CA PRO A 264 7.15 11.61 23.10
C PRO A 264 8.09 10.93 24.08
#